data_a76c0445a72a5401fe4801b594b11f7b
#
_entry.id   a76c0445a72a5401fe4801b594b11f7b
#
_cell.length_a   1.000
_cell.length_b   1.000
_cell.length_c   1.000
_cell.angle_alpha   90.00
_cell.angle_beta   90.00
_cell.angle_gamma   90.00
#
_symmetry.space_group_name_H-M   'P 1'
#
loop_
_entity.id
_entity.type
_entity.pdbx_description
1 polymer ?
#
loop_
_entity_poly.entity_id
_entity_poly.type
_entity_poly.pdbx_seq_one_letter_code
_entity_poly.pdbx_strand_id
1 'polypeptide(L)'
;MIAERLEKATPENWMFPPEEGWTADQVEDLELPFDWELVDGVIVVRGRAVWWHNRVRGRLVRGLEDALCEPYLVESEQCVFIDKYNPPVPDIVVFDKRGLDLFEAKYIPVERAVLMVEVVSPGSRQDDRVRKPAMYAAAGVRNYWRVERGEGGLPEVHEFWLHKETGRYVSAPDRPVHAGKLETDRPFPLAIDLAGMVQL
;
A
#
# COMPACT_ATOMS: atom_id res chain seq x y z
N MET A 1 24.52 13.83 -29.47
CA MET A 1 23.21 13.20 -29.07
C MET A 1 22.46 14.26 -28.27
N ILE A 2 21.37 14.78 -28.83
CA ILE A 2 20.47 15.68 -28.12
C ILE A 2 19.72 14.74 -27.17
N ALA A 3 19.90 14.90 -25.85
CA ALA A 3 19.05 14.21 -24.89
C ALA A 3 17.61 14.68 -25.20
N GLU A 4 16.77 13.79 -25.67
CA GLU A 4 15.34 14.03 -25.77
C GLU A 4 14.87 14.42 -24.38
N ARG A 5 14.46 15.68 -24.23
CA ARG A 5 13.92 16.18 -22.97
C ARG A 5 12.59 15.47 -22.79
N LEU A 6 12.56 14.44 -21.96
CA LEU A 6 11.32 13.71 -21.65
C LEU A 6 10.25 14.73 -21.25
N GLU A 7 9.13 14.67 -21.93
CA GLU A 7 7.98 15.51 -21.62
C GLU A 7 7.54 15.28 -20.18
N LYS A 8 7.43 16.32 -19.38
CA LYS A 8 6.93 16.25 -17.99
C LYS A 8 5.40 16.26 -18.01
N ALA A 9 4.78 15.55 -17.07
CA ALA A 9 3.37 15.67 -16.81
C ALA A 9 3.06 17.03 -16.16
N THR A 10 1.97 17.65 -16.59
CA THR A 10 1.46 18.95 -16.10
C THR A 10 -0.02 18.85 -15.79
N PRO A 11 -0.61 19.82 -15.07
CA PRO A 11 -2.07 19.87 -14.84
C PRO A 11 -2.92 19.84 -16.12
N GLU A 12 -2.35 20.24 -17.28
CA GLU A 12 -3.04 20.29 -18.56
C GLU A 12 -2.94 18.98 -19.34
N ASN A 13 -1.86 18.18 -19.16
CA ASN A 13 -1.61 17.00 -19.98
C ASN A 13 -1.61 15.65 -19.24
N TRP A 14 -1.72 15.63 -17.91
CA TRP A 14 -1.59 14.41 -17.09
C TRP A 14 -2.53 13.26 -17.52
N MET A 15 -3.70 13.57 -18.09
CA MET A 15 -4.68 12.59 -18.58
C MET A 15 -4.27 11.94 -19.92
N PHE A 16 -3.23 12.43 -20.56
CA PHE A 16 -2.76 12.00 -21.86
C PHE A 16 -1.34 11.46 -21.78
N PRO A 17 -1.15 10.25 -21.21
CA PRO A 17 0.19 9.68 -21.08
C PRO A 17 0.81 9.44 -22.45
N PRO A 18 2.16 9.45 -22.54
CA PRO A 18 2.87 8.91 -23.68
C PRO A 18 2.45 7.47 -24.00
N GLU A 19 2.77 6.96 -25.19
CA GLU A 19 2.43 5.59 -25.59
C GLU A 19 2.91 4.53 -24.59
N GLU A 20 4.10 4.74 -24.00
CA GLU A 20 4.65 3.86 -22.96
C GLU A 20 4.13 4.13 -21.54
N GLY A 21 3.29 5.16 -21.35
CA GLY A 21 2.84 5.63 -20.03
C GLY A 21 3.77 6.69 -19.42
N TRP A 22 3.30 7.33 -18.34
CA TRP A 22 4.10 8.23 -17.51
C TRP A 22 5.11 7.44 -16.67
N THR A 23 6.28 8.01 -16.44
CA THR A 23 7.25 7.49 -15.48
C THR A 23 7.29 8.34 -14.21
N ALA A 24 7.78 7.78 -13.11
CA ALA A 24 7.97 8.47 -11.84
C ALA A 24 8.71 9.81 -12.00
N ASP A 25 9.80 9.84 -12.79
CA ASP A 25 10.57 11.07 -13.06
C ASP A 25 9.75 12.12 -13.83
N GLN A 26 8.84 11.69 -14.70
CA GLN A 26 8.01 12.62 -15.48
C GLN A 26 6.90 13.24 -14.63
N VAL A 27 6.45 12.56 -13.58
CA VAL A 27 5.37 13.03 -12.69
C VAL A 27 5.88 13.58 -11.36
N GLU A 28 7.19 13.59 -11.10
CA GLU A 28 7.78 13.97 -9.82
C GLU A 28 7.32 15.35 -9.32
N ASP A 29 7.20 16.31 -10.23
CA ASP A 29 6.83 17.69 -9.92
C ASP A 29 5.34 17.98 -10.19
N LEU A 30 4.52 16.94 -10.45
CA LEU A 30 3.12 17.12 -10.81
C LEU A 30 2.27 17.42 -9.57
N GLU A 31 1.70 18.62 -9.52
CA GLU A 31 0.72 19.04 -8.53
C GLU A 31 -0.68 19.05 -9.14
N LEU A 32 -1.60 18.26 -8.56
CA LEU A 32 -3.01 18.26 -8.94
C LEU A 32 -3.87 18.63 -7.71
N PRO A 33 -5.09 19.17 -7.92
CA PRO A 33 -5.97 19.58 -6.82
C PRO A 33 -6.65 18.40 -6.08
N PHE A 34 -6.15 17.19 -6.26
CA PHE A 34 -6.62 15.94 -5.67
C PHE A 34 -5.46 14.96 -5.50
N ASP A 35 -5.63 13.99 -4.61
CA ASP A 35 -4.67 12.93 -4.41
C ASP A 35 -4.67 11.95 -5.60
N TRP A 36 -3.50 11.48 -5.98
CA TRP A 36 -3.30 10.56 -7.09
C TRP A 36 -2.14 9.60 -6.83
N GLU A 37 -2.08 8.53 -7.59
CA GLU A 37 -0.95 7.61 -7.64
C GLU A 37 -0.65 7.21 -9.10
N LEU A 38 0.58 6.80 -9.37
CA LEU A 38 0.97 6.31 -10.70
C LEU A 38 0.94 4.78 -10.70
N VAL A 39 0.16 4.21 -11.61
CA VAL A 39 -0.01 2.76 -11.73
C VAL A 39 0.00 2.38 -13.20
N ASP A 40 0.90 1.48 -13.57
CA ASP A 40 1.12 1.06 -14.96
C ASP A 40 1.28 2.25 -15.92
N GLY A 41 1.98 3.29 -15.47
CA GLY A 41 2.22 4.51 -16.24
C GLY A 41 0.99 5.42 -16.41
N VAL A 42 -0.10 5.16 -15.70
CA VAL A 42 -1.33 5.97 -15.72
C VAL A 42 -1.54 6.62 -14.36
N ILE A 43 -1.87 7.91 -14.37
CA ILE A 43 -2.23 8.65 -13.15
C ILE A 43 -3.66 8.26 -12.76
N VAL A 44 -3.80 7.66 -11.60
CA VAL A 44 -5.07 7.22 -11.02
C VAL A 44 -5.47 8.15 -9.89
N VAL A 45 -6.64 8.76 -9.99
CA VAL A 45 -7.16 9.66 -8.96
C VAL A 45 -7.58 8.85 -7.74
N ARG A 46 -7.07 9.20 -6.57
CA ARG A 46 -7.47 8.60 -5.30
C ARG A 46 -8.75 9.28 -4.78
N GLY A 47 -9.75 8.47 -4.46
CA GLY A 47 -10.99 8.95 -3.85
C GLY A 47 -10.76 9.47 -2.43
N ARG A 48 -11.60 10.40 -1.97
CA ARG A 48 -11.56 10.85 -0.58
C ARG A 48 -11.92 9.70 0.37
N ALA A 49 -11.03 9.45 1.32
CA ALA A 49 -11.27 8.44 2.34
C ALA A 49 -12.38 8.90 3.30
N VAL A 50 -13.33 7.99 3.62
CA VAL A 50 -14.35 8.24 4.64
C VAL A 50 -13.77 8.06 6.05
N TRP A 51 -14.46 8.60 7.06
CA TRP A 51 -14.02 8.53 8.46
C TRP A 51 -13.62 7.12 8.90
N TRP A 52 -14.40 6.09 8.56
CA TRP A 52 -14.13 4.70 8.92
C TRP A 52 -12.76 4.24 8.41
N HIS A 53 -12.46 4.49 7.15
CA HIS A 53 -11.17 4.15 6.53
C HIS A 53 -10.00 4.80 7.29
N ASN A 54 -10.05 6.12 7.48
CA ASN A 54 -8.99 6.84 8.20
C ASN A 54 -8.85 6.38 9.64
N ARG A 55 -9.98 6.08 10.30
CA ARG A 55 -9.98 5.59 11.67
C ARG A 55 -9.31 4.23 11.79
N VAL A 56 -9.69 3.27 10.93
CA VAL A 56 -9.12 1.92 10.92
C VAL A 56 -7.65 1.96 10.55
N ARG A 57 -7.27 2.70 9.49
CA ARG A 57 -5.87 2.88 9.09
C ARG A 57 -5.02 3.40 10.27
N GLY A 58 -5.42 4.50 10.89
CA GLY A 58 -4.66 5.09 12.00
C GLY A 58 -4.58 4.19 13.24
N ARG A 59 -5.59 3.35 13.50
CA ARG A 59 -5.54 2.37 14.60
C ARG A 59 -4.66 1.17 14.27
N LEU A 60 -4.66 0.71 13.01
CA LEU A 60 -3.74 -0.34 12.54
C LEU A 60 -2.28 0.12 12.60
N VAL A 61 -1.98 1.34 12.14
CA VAL A 61 -0.62 1.90 12.26
C VAL A 61 -0.16 1.85 13.70
N ARG A 62 -0.95 2.38 14.65
CA ARG A 62 -0.59 2.34 16.08
C ARG A 62 -0.41 0.92 16.60
N GLY A 63 -1.31 -0.01 16.26
CA GLY A 63 -1.18 -1.40 16.71
C GLY A 63 0.05 -2.11 16.12
N LEU A 64 0.44 -1.74 14.91
CA LEU A 64 1.69 -2.18 14.30
C LEU A 64 2.89 -1.55 15.00
N GLU A 65 2.90 -0.22 15.26
CA GLU A 65 3.96 0.47 16.02
C GLU A 65 4.21 -0.16 17.38
N ASP A 66 3.15 -0.48 18.13
CA ASP A 66 3.24 -1.10 19.45
C ASP A 66 3.86 -2.52 19.40
N ALA A 67 3.73 -3.21 18.25
CA ALA A 67 4.25 -4.56 18.05
C ALA A 67 5.61 -4.60 17.32
N LEU A 68 6.07 -3.47 16.78
CA LEU A 68 7.30 -3.41 15.97
C LEU A 68 8.51 -3.90 16.74
N CYS A 69 9.38 -4.58 16.02
CA CYS A 69 10.74 -4.90 16.45
C CYS A 69 11.74 -4.42 15.40
N GLU A 70 12.97 -4.15 15.86
CA GLU A 70 14.06 -3.84 14.93
C GLU A 70 14.23 -4.96 13.90
N PRO A 71 14.46 -4.65 12.62
CA PRO A 71 14.78 -3.33 12.05
C PRO A 71 13.60 -2.63 11.36
N TYR A 72 12.37 -2.95 11.72
CA TYR A 72 11.18 -2.52 10.97
C TYR A 72 10.65 -1.16 11.41
N LEU A 73 10.03 -0.46 10.45
CA LEU A 73 9.20 0.72 10.66
C LEU A 73 7.84 0.52 9.95
N VAL A 74 6.85 1.28 10.39
CA VAL A 74 5.53 1.36 9.74
C VAL A 74 5.23 2.80 9.36
N GLU A 75 4.72 2.99 8.14
CA GLU A 75 4.26 4.29 7.66
C GLU A 75 2.91 4.15 6.96
N SER A 76 2.13 5.22 7.03
CA SER A 76 0.88 5.33 6.27
C SER A 76 1.06 6.23 5.07
N GLU A 77 0.43 5.85 3.94
CA GLU A 77 0.44 6.65 2.70
C GLU A 77 1.85 7.02 2.22
N GLN A 78 2.82 6.15 2.52
CA GLN A 78 4.18 6.31 2.04
C GLN A 78 4.34 5.62 0.68
N CYS A 79 4.86 6.38 -0.30
CA CYS A 79 5.15 5.86 -1.63
C CYS A 79 6.15 4.70 -1.57
N VAL A 80 5.85 3.61 -2.28
CA VAL A 80 6.74 2.46 -2.46
C VAL A 80 7.15 2.37 -3.92
N PHE A 81 8.44 2.38 -4.21
CA PHE A 81 8.95 2.30 -5.56
C PHE A 81 9.11 0.86 -6.00
N ILE A 82 8.25 0.40 -6.91
CA ILE A 82 8.35 -0.92 -7.54
C ILE A 82 9.19 -0.83 -8.81
N ASP A 83 8.79 0.05 -9.71
CA ASP A 83 9.51 0.39 -10.94
C ASP A 83 9.14 1.81 -11.39
N LYS A 84 9.69 2.25 -12.51
CA LYS A 84 9.46 3.61 -13.01
C LYS A 84 8.01 3.93 -13.38
N TYR A 85 7.17 2.92 -13.58
CA TYR A 85 5.75 3.08 -13.93
C TYR A 85 4.82 2.81 -12.75
N ASN A 86 5.35 2.25 -11.66
CA ASN A 86 4.59 1.77 -10.52
C ASN A 86 5.21 2.21 -9.18
N PRO A 87 5.11 3.48 -8.78
CA PRO A 87 5.32 3.95 -7.42
C PRO A 87 3.99 4.06 -6.65
N PRO A 88 3.32 2.94 -6.27
CA PRO A 88 2.05 2.99 -5.56
C PRO A 88 2.19 3.60 -4.16
N VAL A 89 1.06 4.08 -3.65
CA VAL A 89 0.93 4.62 -2.29
C VAL A 89 -0.04 3.72 -1.51
N PRO A 90 0.45 2.64 -0.85
CA PRO A 90 -0.38 1.80 -0.01
C PRO A 90 -0.93 2.57 1.20
N ASP A 91 -2.06 2.13 1.75
CA ASP A 91 -2.60 2.73 2.97
C ASP A 91 -1.63 2.58 4.15
N ILE A 92 -0.94 1.42 4.25
CA ILE A 92 0.12 1.19 5.25
C ILE A 92 1.21 0.32 4.62
N VAL A 93 2.46 0.65 4.91
CA VAL A 93 3.62 -0.20 4.61
C VAL A 93 4.44 -0.45 5.86
N VAL A 94 4.88 -1.71 6.06
CA VAL A 94 5.92 -2.07 7.02
C VAL A 94 7.17 -2.44 6.24
N PHE A 95 8.29 -1.85 6.60
CA PHE A 95 9.54 -1.99 5.85
C PHE A 95 10.80 -2.06 6.74
N ASP A 96 11.86 -2.64 6.19
CA ASP A 96 13.19 -2.68 6.80
C ASP A 96 13.92 -1.36 6.55
N LYS A 97 14.18 -0.60 7.61
CA LYS A 97 14.80 0.73 7.54
C LYS A 97 16.31 0.72 7.29
N ARG A 98 16.98 -0.42 7.41
CA ARG A 98 18.44 -0.49 7.34
C ARG A 98 18.98 0.02 6.03
N GLY A 99 19.91 0.94 6.09
CA GLY A 99 20.60 1.53 4.92
C GLY A 99 19.74 2.53 4.16
N LEU A 100 18.58 2.95 4.67
CA LEU A 100 17.79 4.04 4.13
C LEU A 100 18.12 5.35 4.86
N ASP A 101 18.27 6.43 4.11
CA ASP A 101 18.24 7.78 4.67
C ASP A 101 16.79 8.24 4.77
N LEU A 102 16.19 8.02 5.94
CA LEU A 102 14.76 8.28 6.16
C LEU A 102 14.38 9.77 6.09
N PHE A 103 15.34 10.69 6.26
CA PHE A 103 15.10 12.12 6.18
C PHE A 103 15.00 12.62 4.74
N GLU A 104 15.63 11.91 3.80
CA GLU A 104 15.67 12.30 2.39
C GLU A 104 14.87 11.35 1.49
N ALA A 105 14.42 10.19 2.01
CA ALA A 105 13.73 9.17 1.24
C ALA A 105 12.32 9.63 0.82
N LYS A 106 12.12 9.90 -0.47
CA LYS A 106 10.80 10.21 -1.06
C LYS A 106 9.93 8.97 -1.19
N TYR A 107 10.53 7.80 -1.30
CA TYR A 107 9.87 6.50 -1.46
C TYR A 107 10.66 5.38 -0.77
N ILE A 108 9.97 4.30 -0.45
CA ILE A 108 10.56 3.08 0.08
C ILE A 108 10.81 2.12 -1.11
N PRO A 109 12.05 1.63 -1.33
CA PRO A 109 12.29 0.57 -2.30
C PRO A 109 11.46 -0.68 -1.96
N VAL A 110 10.80 -1.28 -2.94
CA VAL A 110 9.86 -2.39 -2.71
C VAL A 110 10.50 -3.60 -2.05
N GLU A 111 11.79 -3.86 -2.32
CA GLU A 111 12.55 -4.96 -1.69
C GLU A 111 12.76 -4.78 -0.18
N ARG A 112 12.49 -3.58 0.34
CA ARG A 112 12.47 -3.29 1.79
C ARG A 112 11.11 -3.54 2.42
N ALA A 113 10.04 -3.52 1.62
CA ALA A 113 8.69 -3.75 2.12
C ALA A 113 8.48 -5.21 2.54
N VAL A 114 7.99 -5.42 3.75
CA VAL A 114 7.71 -6.76 4.30
C VAL A 114 6.22 -7.02 4.44
N LEU A 115 5.41 -5.95 4.53
CA LEU A 115 3.95 -6.00 4.57
C LEU A 115 3.38 -4.77 3.87
N MET A 116 2.40 -4.99 3.00
CA MET A 116 1.51 -3.96 2.45
C MET A 116 0.10 -4.16 3.01
N VAL A 117 -0.57 -3.07 3.34
CA VAL A 117 -1.96 -3.10 3.82
C VAL A 117 -2.79 -2.12 3.01
N GLU A 118 -3.94 -2.59 2.55
CA GLU A 118 -4.97 -1.76 1.90
C GLU A 118 -6.28 -1.84 2.69
N VAL A 119 -6.84 -0.69 3.02
CA VAL A 119 -8.14 -0.55 3.69
C VAL A 119 -9.19 -0.26 2.64
N VAL A 120 -9.97 -1.26 2.26
CA VAL A 120 -10.88 -1.19 1.12
C VAL A 120 -11.95 -0.11 1.32
N SER A 121 -12.02 0.80 0.36
CA SER A 121 -13.08 1.80 0.23
C SER A 121 -14.07 1.44 -0.90
N PRO A 122 -15.26 2.03 -0.96
CA PRO A 122 -16.18 1.78 -2.07
C PRO A 122 -15.57 2.06 -3.46
N GLY A 123 -14.68 3.05 -3.57
CA GLY A 123 -14.05 3.45 -4.83
C GLY A 123 -12.82 2.62 -5.21
N SER A 124 -12.14 1.98 -4.24
CA SER A 124 -10.89 1.25 -4.48
C SER A 124 -11.05 -0.27 -4.56
N ARG A 125 -12.29 -0.80 -4.48
CA ARG A 125 -12.55 -2.25 -4.36
C ARG A 125 -11.84 -3.13 -5.38
N GLN A 126 -11.84 -2.73 -6.64
CA GLN A 126 -11.22 -3.53 -7.69
C GLN A 126 -9.70 -3.47 -7.58
N ASP A 127 -9.17 -2.31 -7.28
CA ASP A 127 -7.73 -2.09 -7.12
C ASP A 127 -7.19 -2.87 -5.93
N ASP A 128 -7.80 -2.73 -4.76
CA ASP A 128 -7.34 -3.36 -3.51
C ASP A 128 -7.57 -4.87 -3.46
N ARG A 129 -8.52 -5.39 -4.27
CA ARG A 129 -8.82 -6.83 -4.31
C ARG A 129 -8.14 -7.59 -5.42
N VAL A 130 -7.74 -6.91 -6.51
CA VAL A 130 -7.24 -7.57 -7.72
C VAL A 130 -5.92 -6.99 -8.20
N ARG A 131 -5.89 -5.70 -8.54
CA ARG A 131 -4.74 -5.08 -9.20
C ARG A 131 -3.54 -4.92 -8.26
N LYS A 132 -3.71 -4.23 -7.13
CA LYS A 132 -2.63 -3.98 -6.17
C LYS A 132 -2.03 -5.28 -5.60
N PRO A 133 -2.83 -6.28 -5.12
CA PRO A 133 -2.23 -7.53 -4.67
C PRO A 133 -1.48 -8.28 -5.77
N ALA A 134 -1.94 -8.26 -7.02
CA ALA A 134 -1.19 -8.87 -8.12
C ALA A 134 0.16 -8.15 -8.35
N MET A 135 0.17 -6.83 -8.35
CA MET A 135 1.35 -5.99 -8.47
C MET A 135 2.33 -6.21 -7.30
N TYR A 136 1.86 -6.20 -6.06
CA TYR A 136 2.70 -6.44 -4.88
C TYR A 136 3.29 -7.85 -4.84
N ALA A 137 2.50 -8.86 -5.24
CA ALA A 137 2.98 -10.23 -5.36
C ALA A 137 4.08 -10.36 -6.42
N ALA A 138 3.89 -9.76 -7.60
CA ALA A 138 4.90 -9.75 -8.67
C ALA A 138 6.19 -9.03 -8.24
N ALA A 139 6.08 -7.99 -7.43
CA ALA A 139 7.20 -7.27 -6.83
C ALA A 139 7.86 -8.03 -5.65
N GLY A 140 7.33 -9.18 -5.23
CA GLY A 140 7.94 -10.04 -4.21
C GLY A 140 7.64 -9.65 -2.76
N VAL A 141 6.67 -8.77 -2.51
CA VAL A 141 6.25 -8.41 -1.15
C VAL A 141 5.65 -9.64 -0.46
N ARG A 142 6.21 -10.02 0.70
CA ARG A 142 5.91 -11.33 1.31
C ARG A 142 4.54 -11.43 1.93
N ASN A 143 4.03 -10.34 2.52
CA ASN A 143 2.78 -10.32 3.24
C ASN A 143 1.90 -9.18 2.73
N TYR A 144 0.61 -9.48 2.60
CA TYR A 144 -0.40 -8.52 2.20
C TYR A 144 -1.62 -8.66 3.09
N TRP A 145 -2.12 -7.55 3.61
CA TRP A 145 -3.39 -7.51 4.32
C TRP A 145 -4.38 -6.66 3.56
N ARG A 146 -5.57 -7.21 3.37
CA ARG A 146 -6.72 -6.47 2.88
C ARG A 146 -7.71 -6.30 4.01
N VAL A 147 -8.03 -5.05 4.35
CA VAL A 147 -8.91 -4.71 5.45
C VAL A 147 -10.26 -4.31 4.90
N GLU A 148 -11.28 -5.07 5.25
CA GLU A 148 -12.64 -4.85 4.79
C GLU A 148 -13.56 -4.43 5.94
N ARG A 149 -14.68 -3.80 5.57
CA ARG A 149 -15.73 -3.46 6.51
C ARG A 149 -16.69 -4.65 6.62
N GLY A 150 -16.59 -5.38 7.72
CA GLY A 150 -17.39 -6.54 8.04
C GLY A 150 -18.73 -6.19 8.70
N GLU A 151 -19.29 -7.19 9.36
CA GLU A 151 -20.58 -7.07 10.05
C GLU A 151 -20.55 -5.99 11.14
N GLY A 152 -21.63 -5.23 11.27
CA GLY A 152 -21.73 -4.13 12.24
C GLY A 152 -20.75 -2.98 11.98
N GLY A 153 -20.04 -2.98 10.85
CA GLY A 153 -19.05 -1.98 10.52
C GLY A 153 -17.67 -2.21 11.16
N LEU A 154 -17.47 -3.36 11.81
CA LEU A 154 -16.18 -3.74 12.38
C LEU A 154 -15.16 -4.06 11.26
N PRO A 155 -13.86 -3.78 11.47
CA PRO A 155 -12.85 -4.18 10.50
C PRO A 155 -12.60 -5.68 10.53
N GLU A 156 -12.46 -6.25 9.32
CA GLU A 156 -12.00 -7.62 9.10
C GLU A 156 -10.69 -7.57 8.31
N VAL A 157 -9.64 -8.24 8.80
CA VAL A 157 -8.35 -8.31 8.14
C VAL A 157 -8.23 -9.65 7.43
N HIS A 158 -8.14 -9.60 6.11
CA HIS A 158 -7.84 -10.77 5.27
C HIS A 158 -6.32 -10.85 5.08
N GLU A 159 -5.72 -11.90 5.60
CA GLU A 159 -4.29 -12.11 5.57
C GLU A 159 -3.86 -12.98 4.40
N PHE A 160 -2.86 -12.53 3.64
CA PHE A 160 -2.32 -13.22 2.47
C PHE A 160 -0.79 -13.32 2.55
N TRP A 161 -0.28 -14.47 2.11
CA TRP A 161 1.16 -14.75 2.04
C TRP A 161 1.57 -15.02 0.59
N LEU A 162 2.75 -14.53 0.22
CA LEU A 162 3.31 -14.82 -1.10
C LEU A 162 3.72 -16.29 -1.21
N HIS A 163 3.08 -17.02 -2.11
CA HIS A 163 3.45 -18.39 -2.42
C HIS A 163 4.64 -18.39 -3.39
N LYS A 164 5.78 -18.88 -2.92
CA LYS A 164 7.07 -18.74 -3.62
C LYS A 164 7.10 -19.37 -5.02
N GLU A 165 6.43 -20.51 -5.20
CA GLU A 165 6.46 -21.23 -6.48
C GLU A 165 5.56 -20.59 -7.53
N THR A 166 4.43 -20.02 -7.12
CA THR A 166 3.45 -19.42 -8.05
C THR A 166 3.62 -17.92 -8.23
N GLY A 167 4.37 -17.24 -7.33
CA GLY A 167 4.49 -15.79 -7.31
C GLY A 167 3.16 -15.06 -7.06
N ARG A 168 2.19 -15.73 -6.41
CA ARG A 168 0.86 -15.18 -6.12
C ARG A 168 0.58 -15.23 -4.64
N TYR A 169 -0.27 -14.33 -4.18
CA TYR A 169 -0.79 -14.41 -2.83
C TYR A 169 -1.78 -15.55 -2.67
N VAL A 170 -1.64 -16.26 -1.56
CA VAL A 170 -2.59 -17.26 -1.06
C VAL A 170 -3.07 -16.82 0.31
N SER A 171 -4.31 -17.16 0.66
CA SER A 171 -4.84 -16.88 2.00
C SER A 171 -4.01 -17.60 3.06
N ALA A 172 -3.81 -16.96 4.22
CA ALA A 172 -3.15 -17.58 5.36
C ALA A 172 -3.84 -18.91 5.72
N PRO A 173 -3.08 -20.03 5.84
CA PRO A 173 -3.69 -21.37 5.93
C PRO A 173 -4.50 -21.59 7.21
N ASP A 174 -4.03 -21.08 8.35
CA ASP A 174 -4.68 -21.35 9.64
C ASP A 174 -5.82 -20.39 9.96
N ARG A 175 -5.64 -19.11 9.65
CA ARG A 175 -6.63 -18.05 9.88
C ARG A 175 -6.59 -17.03 8.76
N PRO A 176 -7.31 -17.25 7.67
CA PRO A 176 -7.30 -16.34 6.51
C PRO A 176 -8.02 -15.00 6.76
N VAL A 177 -8.92 -14.95 7.75
CA VAL A 177 -9.70 -13.77 8.11
C VAL A 177 -9.69 -13.58 9.62
N HIS A 178 -9.34 -12.39 10.05
CA HIS A 178 -9.37 -11.98 11.45
C HIS A 178 -10.51 -10.99 11.68
N ALA A 179 -11.41 -11.33 12.60
CA ALA A 179 -12.49 -10.48 13.08
C ALA A 179 -12.41 -10.35 14.61
N GLY A 180 -12.67 -9.15 15.12
CA GLY A 180 -12.59 -8.85 16.55
C GLY A 180 -11.15 -8.71 17.06
N LYS A 181 -10.27 -9.66 16.78
CA LYS A 181 -8.84 -9.63 17.11
C LYS A 181 -8.00 -10.15 15.94
N LEU A 182 -6.95 -9.42 15.59
CA LEU A 182 -5.91 -9.87 14.67
C LEU A 182 -4.78 -10.48 15.49
N GLU A 183 -4.47 -11.73 15.24
CA GLU A 183 -3.31 -12.44 15.80
C GLU A 183 -2.58 -13.14 14.68
N THR A 184 -1.30 -12.83 14.50
CA THR A 184 -0.46 -13.45 13.47
C THR A 184 1.01 -13.40 13.88
N ASP A 185 1.81 -14.30 13.33
CA ASP A 185 3.27 -14.32 13.46
C ASP A 185 3.97 -13.62 12.28
N ARG A 186 3.22 -13.04 11.35
CA ARG A 186 3.80 -12.45 10.13
C ARG A 186 3.36 -11.01 9.90
N PRO A 187 4.32 -10.13 9.54
CA PRO A 187 5.76 -10.37 9.31
C PRO A 187 6.54 -10.59 10.61
N PHE A 188 5.94 -10.36 11.76
CA PHE A 188 6.44 -10.61 13.13
C PHE A 188 5.24 -10.88 14.05
N PRO A 189 5.46 -11.50 15.23
CA PRO A 189 4.37 -11.77 16.16
C PRO A 189 3.68 -10.50 16.62
N LEU A 190 2.35 -10.46 16.48
CA LEU A 190 1.52 -9.34 16.92
C LEU A 190 0.11 -9.76 17.29
N ALA A 191 -0.53 -8.92 18.11
CA ALA A 191 -1.93 -9.05 18.48
C ALA A 191 -2.58 -7.66 18.56
N ILE A 192 -3.61 -7.42 17.75
CA ILE A 192 -4.29 -6.12 17.64
C ILE A 192 -5.79 -6.30 17.90
N ASP A 193 -6.37 -5.48 18.76
CA ASP A 193 -7.83 -5.42 18.96
C ASP A 193 -8.51 -4.69 17.80
N LEU A 194 -9.20 -5.44 16.94
CA LEU A 194 -9.98 -4.89 15.83
C LEU A 194 -11.32 -4.33 16.27
N ALA A 195 -11.95 -4.93 17.30
CA ALA A 195 -13.28 -4.53 17.76
C ALA A 195 -13.28 -3.11 18.36
N GLY A 196 -12.21 -2.74 19.06
CA GLY A 196 -12.05 -1.41 19.66
C GLY A 196 -11.73 -0.29 18.68
N MET A 197 -11.39 -0.59 17.43
CA MET A 197 -10.91 0.43 16.47
C MET A 197 -11.96 1.48 16.12
N VAL A 198 -13.22 1.09 15.99
CA VAL A 198 -14.33 1.94 15.53
C VAL A 198 -15.30 2.36 16.65
N GLN A 199 -14.95 2.05 17.90
CA GLN A 199 -15.70 2.55 19.04
C GLN A 199 -15.49 4.07 19.18
N LEU A 200 -16.60 4.81 19.43
CA LEU A 200 -16.65 6.26 19.62
C LEU A 200 -16.45 6.65 21.09
#